data_ee288ae84f9c1f97ea1c7df5a6680518
#
_entry.id   ee288ae84f9c1f97ea1c7df5a6680518
#
_cell.length_a   1.000
_cell.length_b   1.000
_cell.length_c   1.000
_cell.angle_alpha   90.00
_cell.angle_beta   90.00
_cell.angle_gamma   90.00
#
_symmetry.space_group_name_H-M   'P 1'
#
loop_
_entity.id
_entity.type
_entity.pdbx_description
1 polymer ?
#
loop_
_entity_poly.entity_id
_entity_poly.type
_entity_poly.pdbx_seq_one_letter_code
_entity_poly.pdbx_strand_id
1 'polypeptide(L)'
;MASVGIIAEYNPFHNGHMYHINKIKELYKDDTIILILSGNFTERGDVSIIDKWKKTDIALQAGVDLVIELPYPFATQSADYFSYGGVTLLENLKVEKLIFGSESNNIEDLKLIAKEQINNEEFDRLVKIYSKFGKNYPTALSLALKDLTGKEIKEPNDLLGISYIKAIIKNNYKIEPISIKRTNDYHNEDLEEEISSATSIRKALLENKNINKQVPEFVLPYLKNLHNIEDYFPLLKYKIITEPNLSIYHTVDEGIDKLLKKEILNANSYEELITKVKTKRYTYNKIKRTLLHILCNFTKEDASKYKDIEYIRILGFNSKGRVYLNKIKKETTIPIISKITREKPNMLEFEINTTKIYSLPKEENNLIKNEYKNILYKGEKNDKE
;
A
#
# COMPACT_ATOMS: atom_id res chain seq x y z
N MET A 1 22.72 14.86 4.30
CA MET A 1 22.36 13.60 4.97
C MET A 1 21.78 12.73 3.89
N ALA A 2 22.43 11.64 3.59
CA ALA A 2 21.90 10.71 2.60
C ALA A 2 20.64 10.01 3.16
N SER A 3 19.79 9.52 2.28
CA SER A 3 18.49 8.98 2.67
C SER A 3 18.04 7.83 1.77
N VAL A 4 17.36 6.89 2.41
CA VAL A 4 16.79 5.70 1.77
C VAL A 4 15.29 5.67 2.03
N GLY A 5 14.52 5.50 0.97
CA GLY A 5 13.06 5.34 1.01
C GLY A 5 12.66 3.88 0.91
N ILE A 6 11.61 3.52 1.64
CA ILE A 6 10.89 2.26 1.55
C ILE A 6 9.41 2.59 1.35
N ILE A 7 8.70 1.83 0.52
CA ILE A 7 7.24 1.90 0.40
C ILE A 7 6.70 0.55 0.83
N ALA A 8 5.83 0.52 1.86
CA ALA A 8 5.33 -0.73 2.40
C ALA A 8 3.93 -0.61 3.04
N GLU A 9 3.30 -1.75 3.25
CA GLU A 9 1.98 -1.89 3.89
C GLU A 9 2.07 -2.41 5.33
N TYR A 10 3.02 -3.30 5.61
CA TYR A 10 3.21 -3.98 6.91
C TYR A 10 1.91 -4.58 7.48
N ASN A 11 1.35 -5.54 6.76
CA ASN A 11 0.05 -6.14 7.08
C ASN A 11 0.13 -7.68 7.33
N PRO A 12 0.68 -8.16 8.48
CA PRO A 12 1.45 -7.44 9.48
C PRO A 12 2.94 -7.28 9.12
N PHE A 13 3.68 -6.56 9.96
CA PHE A 13 5.14 -6.57 9.94
C PHE A 13 5.65 -7.95 10.35
N HIS A 14 6.63 -8.50 9.63
CA HIS A 14 7.16 -9.84 9.82
C HIS A 14 8.68 -9.91 9.61
N ASN A 15 9.30 -11.08 9.86
CA ASN A 15 10.75 -11.24 9.77
C ASN A 15 11.33 -10.89 8.39
N GLY A 16 10.59 -11.10 7.29
CA GLY A 16 11.02 -10.65 5.96
C GLY A 16 11.17 -9.14 5.86
N HIS A 17 10.28 -8.36 6.53
CA HIS A 17 10.42 -6.91 6.61
C HIS A 17 11.60 -6.51 7.50
N MET A 18 11.81 -7.21 8.62
CA MET A 18 12.97 -7.00 9.49
C MET A 18 14.28 -7.28 8.76
N TYR A 19 14.35 -8.37 8.01
CA TYR A 19 15.50 -8.68 7.14
C TYR A 19 15.78 -7.54 6.16
N HIS A 20 14.76 -7.00 5.47
CA HIS A 20 14.89 -5.90 4.53
C HIS A 20 15.47 -4.64 5.20
N ILE A 21 14.93 -4.24 6.35
CA ILE A 21 15.43 -3.09 7.12
C ILE A 21 16.88 -3.33 7.59
N ASN A 22 17.19 -4.52 8.07
CA ASN A 22 18.56 -4.86 8.50
C ASN A 22 19.56 -4.80 7.34
N LYS A 23 19.18 -5.27 6.15
CA LYS A 23 20.01 -5.15 4.95
C LYS A 23 20.23 -3.70 4.52
N ILE A 24 19.22 -2.85 4.64
CA ILE A 24 19.39 -1.41 4.41
C ILE A 24 20.37 -0.81 5.40
N LYS A 25 20.26 -1.12 6.69
CA LYS A 25 21.19 -0.65 7.73
C LYS A 25 22.63 -1.13 7.53
N GLU A 26 22.79 -2.35 7.01
CA GLU A 26 24.11 -2.91 6.67
C GLU A 26 24.76 -2.14 5.51
N LEU A 27 24.00 -1.90 4.43
CA LEU A 27 24.50 -1.28 3.19
C LEU A 27 24.60 0.25 3.29
N TYR A 28 23.73 0.89 4.07
CA TYR A 28 23.54 2.35 4.16
C TYR A 28 23.49 2.81 5.61
N LYS A 29 24.54 2.48 6.38
CA LYS A 29 24.62 2.60 7.85
C LYS A 29 24.24 3.98 8.38
N ASP A 30 24.67 5.05 7.67
CA ASP A 30 24.48 6.42 8.10
C ASP A 30 23.27 7.12 7.44
N ASP A 31 22.62 6.46 6.48
CA ASP A 31 21.50 7.02 5.75
C ASP A 31 20.22 7.03 6.61
N THR A 32 19.43 8.08 6.46
CA THR A 32 18.11 8.17 7.12
C THR A 32 17.11 7.27 6.42
N ILE A 33 16.47 6.36 7.15
CA ILE A 33 15.48 5.43 6.60
C ILE A 33 14.08 6.04 6.72
N ILE A 34 13.45 6.27 5.56
CA ILE A 34 12.14 6.90 5.43
C ILE A 34 11.16 5.85 4.89
N LEU A 35 10.07 5.64 5.61
CA LEU A 35 9.01 4.72 5.23
C LEU A 35 7.79 5.51 4.76
N ILE A 36 7.33 5.22 3.54
CA ILE A 36 5.98 5.55 3.09
C ILE A 36 5.10 4.36 3.41
N LEU A 37 4.13 4.55 4.30
CA LEU A 37 3.31 3.51 4.89
C LEU A 37 1.86 3.65 4.46
N SER A 38 1.28 2.61 3.85
CA SER A 38 -0.19 2.54 3.67
C SER A 38 -0.89 2.65 5.02
N GLY A 39 -1.96 3.44 5.06
CA GLY A 39 -2.74 3.66 6.27
C GLY A 39 -3.49 2.40 6.73
N ASN A 40 -4.81 2.53 6.94
CA ASN A 40 -5.66 1.45 7.45
C ASN A 40 -6.14 0.48 6.36
N PHE A 41 -5.87 0.77 5.09
CA PHE A 41 -6.30 0.00 3.93
C PHE A 41 -5.12 -0.29 3.00
N THR A 42 -5.23 -1.35 2.18
CA THR A 42 -4.13 -1.89 1.39
C THR A 42 -4.37 -1.77 -0.11
N GLU A 43 -3.30 -1.85 -0.90
CA GLU A 43 -3.33 -1.83 -2.37
C GLU A 43 -4.24 -2.92 -2.95
N ARG A 44 -4.27 -4.10 -2.31
CA ARG A 44 -5.07 -5.23 -2.75
C ARG A 44 -6.56 -5.10 -2.45
N GLY A 45 -6.99 -3.99 -1.84
CA GLY A 45 -8.40 -3.76 -1.49
C GLY A 45 -8.82 -4.50 -0.23
N ASP A 46 -7.94 -4.57 0.75
CA ASP A 46 -8.19 -5.22 2.05
C ASP A 46 -8.03 -4.23 3.20
N VAL A 47 -8.54 -4.57 4.36
CA VAL A 47 -8.27 -3.83 5.60
C VAL A 47 -6.93 -4.28 6.18
N SER A 48 -6.19 -3.35 6.75
CA SER A 48 -5.00 -3.70 7.55
C SER A 48 -5.46 -4.37 8.85
N ILE A 49 -4.81 -5.47 9.24
CA ILE A 49 -5.19 -6.21 10.45
C ILE A 49 -4.95 -5.43 11.75
N ILE A 50 -4.06 -4.45 11.71
CA ILE A 50 -3.81 -3.47 12.77
C ILE A 50 -3.77 -2.06 12.18
N ASP A 51 -4.12 -1.08 12.99
CA ASP A 51 -4.19 0.32 12.56
C ASP A 51 -2.81 0.94 12.23
N LYS A 52 -2.84 2.05 11.50
CA LYS A 52 -1.63 2.75 11.04
C LYS A 52 -0.73 3.24 12.18
N TRP A 53 -1.27 3.55 13.35
CA TRP A 53 -0.49 4.02 14.50
C TRP A 53 0.32 2.88 15.11
N LYS A 54 -0.28 1.70 15.27
CA LYS A 54 0.42 0.48 15.68
C LYS A 54 1.51 0.11 14.66
N LYS A 55 1.20 0.17 13.35
CA LYS A 55 2.20 -0.08 12.30
C LYS A 55 3.36 0.92 12.34
N THR A 56 3.07 2.19 12.60
CA THR A 56 4.09 3.24 12.76
C THR A 56 5.00 2.96 13.94
N ASP A 57 4.44 2.59 15.08
CA ASP A 57 5.23 2.27 16.28
C ASP A 57 6.13 1.06 16.05
N ILE A 58 5.63 0.01 15.41
CA ILE A 58 6.40 -1.17 14.99
C ILE A 58 7.54 -0.75 14.05
N ALA A 59 7.28 0.09 13.05
CA ALA A 59 8.29 0.53 12.09
C ALA A 59 9.43 1.31 12.78
N LEU A 60 9.10 2.20 13.70
CA LEU A 60 10.10 2.94 14.50
C LEU A 60 10.92 2.00 15.39
N GLN A 61 10.29 0.98 16.00
CA GLN A 61 11.01 -0.06 16.78
C GLN A 61 11.92 -0.90 15.89
N ALA A 62 11.53 -1.20 14.67
CA ALA A 62 12.36 -1.89 13.69
C ALA A 62 13.56 -1.04 13.22
N GLY A 63 13.55 0.27 13.51
CA GLY A 63 14.63 1.21 13.22
C GLY A 63 14.46 2.00 11.94
N VAL A 64 13.22 2.22 11.51
CA VAL A 64 12.85 3.28 10.59
C VAL A 64 12.96 4.61 11.32
N ASP A 65 13.46 5.65 10.64
CA ASP A 65 13.70 6.97 11.25
C ASP A 65 12.52 7.92 11.08
N LEU A 66 11.79 7.80 9.97
CA LEU A 66 10.64 8.65 9.63
C LEU A 66 9.56 7.84 8.93
N VAL A 67 8.31 7.96 9.40
CA VAL A 67 7.15 7.30 8.83
C VAL A 67 6.17 8.34 8.30
N ILE A 68 5.82 8.23 7.04
CA ILE A 68 4.90 9.10 6.29
C ILE A 68 3.71 8.27 5.82
N GLU A 69 2.50 8.82 5.93
CA GLU A 69 1.28 8.18 5.44
C GLU A 69 1.18 8.25 3.91
N LEU A 70 0.91 7.11 3.27
CA LEU A 70 0.43 7.09 1.91
C LEU A 70 -1.09 7.29 1.91
N PRO A 71 -1.62 8.40 1.35
CA PRO A 71 -3.05 8.68 1.39
C PRO A 71 -3.88 7.59 0.69
N TYR A 72 -5.08 7.34 1.21
CA TYR A 72 -6.02 6.34 0.70
C TYR A 72 -6.20 6.35 -0.83
N PRO A 73 -6.36 7.53 -1.51
CA PRO A 73 -6.54 7.57 -2.95
C PRO A 73 -5.40 6.90 -3.75
N PHE A 74 -4.22 6.76 -3.16
CA PHE A 74 -3.07 6.07 -3.74
C PHE A 74 -2.86 4.69 -3.11
N ALA A 75 -3.07 4.56 -1.82
CA ALA A 75 -2.85 3.32 -1.08
C ALA A 75 -3.76 2.16 -1.54
N THR A 76 -4.98 2.46 -2.05
CA THR A 76 -5.99 1.46 -2.43
C THR A 76 -6.29 1.45 -3.93
N GLN A 77 -5.27 1.62 -4.73
CA GLN A 77 -5.38 1.68 -6.19
C GLN A 77 -4.54 0.57 -6.86
N SER A 78 -4.47 0.62 -8.20
CA SER A 78 -3.55 -0.26 -8.92
C SER A 78 -2.09 0.03 -8.56
N ALA A 79 -1.21 -0.96 -8.81
CA ALA A 79 0.22 -0.83 -8.55
C ALA A 79 0.85 0.45 -9.14
N ASP A 80 0.39 0.91 -10.31
CA ASP A 80 0.89 2.15 -10.91
C ASP A 80 0.54 3.39 -10.08
N TYR A 81 -0.69 3.50 -9.57
CA TYR A 81 -1.11 4.63 -8.70
C TYR A 81 -0.48 4.56 -7.32
N PHE A 82 -0.42 3.36 -6.74
CA PHE A 82 0.28 3.10 -5.49
C PHE A 82 1.74 3.53 -5.57
N SER A 83 2.43 3.11 -6.64
CA SER A 83 3.82 3.46 -6.91
C SER A 83 4.00 4.95 -7.14
N TYR A 84 3.13 5.57 -7.94
CA TYR A 84 3.16 7.00 -8.19
C TYR A 84 3.05 7.80 -6.88
N GLY A 85 2.06 7.50 -6.04
CA GLY A 85 1.88 8.20 -4.76
C GLY A 85 3.08 8.04 -3.83
N GLY A 86 3.57 6.80 -3.68
CA GLY A 86 4.72 6.51 -2.81
C GLY A 86 6.00 7.17 -3.29
N VAL A 87 6.31 7.07 -4.59
CA VAL A 87 7.53 7.67 -5.18
C VAL A 87 7.45 9.20 -5.17
N THR A 88 6.27 9.78 -5.43
CA THR A 88 6.06 11.24 -5.37
C THR A 88 6.29 11.78 -3.95
N LEU A 89 5.85 11.07 -2.92
CA LEU A 89 6.15 11.44 -1.53
C LEU A 89 7.65 11.39 -1.25
N LEU A 90 8.35 10.34 -1.69
CA LEU A 90 9.80 10.23 -1.52
C LEU A 90 10.56 11.35 -2.25
N GLU A 91 10.15 11.70 -3.48
CA GLU A 91 10.76 12.83 -4.22
C GLU A 91 10.56 14.17 -3.51
N ASN A 92 9.34 14.44 -3.01
CA ASN A 92 9.06 15.65 -2.23
C ASN A 92 9.85 15.69 -0.91
N LEU A 93 10.14 14.53 -0.32
CA LEU A 93 11.01 14.38 0.84
C LEU A 93 12.50 14.43 0.49
N LYS A 94 12.88 14.59 -0.79
CA LYS A 94 14.28 14.64 -1.26
C LYS A 94 15.05 13.36 -0.95
N VAL A 95 14.37 12.22 -1.02
CA VAL A 95 15.00 10.91 -0.82
C VAL A 95 15.85 10.55 -2.04
N GLU A 96 17.08 10.07 -1.78
CA GLU A 96 18.05 9.79 -2.84
C GLU A 96 17.86 8.40 -3.46
N LYS A 97 17.49 7.41 -2.65
CA LYS A 97 17.40 6.00 -3.06
C LYS A 97 16.06 5.39 -2.65
N LEU A 98 15.41 4.67 -3.54
CA LEU A 98 14.25 3.82 -3.21
C LEU A 98 14.71 2.36 -3.20
N ILE A 99 14.61 1.70 -2.04
CA ILE A 99 15.00 0.31 -1.90
C ILE A 99 13.75 -0.57 -1.75
N PHE A 100 13.66 -1.61 -2.56
CA PHE A 100 12.55 -2.56 -2.54
C PHE A 100 13.02 -4.01 -2.67
N GLY A 101 12.22 -4.93 -2.15
CA GLY A 101 12.44 -6.36 -2.32
C GLY A 101 12.11 -6.83 -3.73
N SER A 102 12.92 -7.72 -4.29
CA SER A 102 12.77 -8.27 -5.64
C SER A 102 13.03 -9.77 -5.63
N GLU A 103 12.23 -10.52 -6.35
CA GLU A 103 12.44 -11.96 -6.50
C GLU A 103 13.60 -12.25 -7.46
N SER A 104 13.69 -11.53 -8.57
CA SER A 104 14.78 -11.69 -9.54
C SER A 104 16.07 -11.02 -9.07
N ASN A 105 15.97 -9.90 -8.38
CA ASN A 105 17.09 -9.02 -7.99
C ASN A 105 17.95 -8.57 -9.18
N ASN A 106 17.35 -8.42 -10.34
CA ASN A 106 18.01 -7.93 -11.54
C ASN A 106 17.45 -6.55 -11.90
N ILE A 107 18.03 -5.52 -11.28
CA ILE A 107 17.56 -4.12 -11.44
C ILE A 107 17.63 -3.64 -12.89
N GLU A 108 18.60 -4.10 -13.67
CA GLU A 108 18.75 -3.67 -15.06
C GLU A 108 17.64 -4.24 -15.96
N ASP A 109 17.22 -5.48 -15.72
CA ASP A 109 16.06 -6.06 -16.40
C ASP A 109 14.76 -5.33 -16.02
N LEU A 110 14.58 -5.00 -14.74
CA LEU A 110 13.42 -4.25 -14.28
C LEU A 110 13.39 -2.84 -14.91
N LYS A 111 14.53 -2.16 -15.01
CA LYS A 111 14.66 -0.86 -15.70
C LYS A 111 14.34 -0.94 -17.20
N LEU A 112 14.87 -1.97 -17.87
CA LEU A 112 14.59 -2.21 -19.29
C LEU A 112 13.08 -2.35 -19.53
N ILE A 113 12.45 -3.23 -18.77
CA ILE A 113 11.01 -3.49 -18.89
C ILE A 113 10.16 -2.26 -18.57
N ALA A 114 10.56 -1.49 -17.55
CA ALA A 114 9.88 -0.23 -17.23
C ALA A 114 9.94 0.77 -18.38
N LYS A 115 11.08 0.89 -19.05
CA LYS A 115 11.26 1.76 -20.23
C LYS A 115 10.41 1.30 -21.41
N GLU A 116 10.36 0.00 -21.70
CA GLU A 116 9.51 -0.55 -22.77
C GLU A 116 8.03 -0.27 -22.52
N GLN A 117 7.57 -0.36 -21.29
CA GLN A 117 6.18 -0.05 -20.94
C GLN A 117 5.81 1.45 -21.04
N ILE A 118 6.77 2.35 -21.09
CA ILE A 118 6.50 3.81 -21.10
C ILE A 118 6.49 4.37 -22.52
N ASN A 119 7.45 4.00 -23.35
CA ASN A 119 7.78 4.71 -24.58
C ASN A 119 7.72 3.82 -25.84
N ASN A 120 7.08 2.67 -25.76
CA ASN A 120 7.05 1.74 -26.89
C ASN A 120 5.64 1.60 -27.46
N GLU A 121 5.38 2.24 -28.63
CA GLU A 121 4.09 2.16 -29.31
C GLU A 121 3.72 0.72 -29.69
N GLU A 122 4.70 -0.13 -29.99
CA GLU A 122 4.49 -1.54 -30.28
C GLU A 122 4.01 -2.30 -29.05
N PHE A 123 4.54 -1.96 -27.86
CA PHE A 123 4.02 -2.51 -26.60
C PHE A 123 2.52 -2.20 -26.44
N ASP A 124 2.11 -0.94 -26.62
CA ASP A 124 0.72 -0.52 -26.52
C ASP A 124 -0.16 -1.21 -27.56
N ARG A 125 0.36 -1.41 -28.77
CA ARG A 125 -0.32 -2.15 -29.84
C ARG A 125 -0.56 -3.61 -29.46
N LEU A 126 0.45 -4.28 -28.94
CA LEU A 126 0.38 -5.68 -28.51
C LEU A 126 -0.60 -5.85 -27.33
N VAL A 127 -0.55 -4.96 -26.33
CA VAL A 127 -1.50 -4.97 -25.19
C VAL A 127 -2.94 -4.85 -25.69
N LYS A 128 -3.21 -3.95 -26.65
CA LYS A 128 -4.55 -3.81 -27.26
C LYS A 128 -4.99 -5.08 -28.01
N ILE A 129 -4.07 -5.72 -28.72
CA ILE A 129 -4.34 -6.99 -29.42
C ILE A 129 -4.73 -8.07 -28.41
N TYR A 130 -3.91 -8.32 -27.39
CA TYR A 130 -4.19 -9.34 -26.38
C TYR A 130 -5.49 -9.08 -25.60
N SER A 131 -5.78 -7.81 -25.31
CA SER A 131 -7.04 -7.42 -24.67
C SER A 131 -8.25 -7.73 -25.56
N LYS A 132 -8.17 -7.50 -26.88
CA LYS A 132 -9.23 -7.88 -27.84
C LYS A 132 -9.44 -9.39 -27.92
N PHE A 133 -8.39 -10.19 -27.70
CA PHE A 133 -8.49 -11.65 -27.58
C PHE A 133 -9.01 -12.13 -26.21
N GLY A 134 -9.59 -11.23 -25.41
CA GLY A 134 -10.26 -11.57 -24.14
C GLY A 134 -9.31 -11.79 -22.96
N LYS A 135 -8.03 -11.44 -23.08
CA LYS A 135 -7.10 -11.47 -21.95
C LYS A 135 -7.39 -10.27 -21.02
N ASN A 136 -7.33 -10.52 -19.71
CA ASN A 136 -7.35 -9.42 -18.76
C ASN A 136 -6.08 -8.56 -18.88
N TYR A 137 -6.15 -7.32 -18.41
CA TYR A 137 -5.08 -6.34 -18.60
C TYR A 137 -3.70 -6.80 -18.08
N PRO A 138 -3.55 -7.37 -16.86
CA PRO A 138 -2.25 -7.88 -16.41
C PRO A 138 -1.67 -8.97 -17.31
N THR A 139 -2.50 -9.90 -17.80
CA THR A 139 -2.08 -10.96 -18.72
C THR A 139 -1.67 -10.38 -20.08
N ALA A 140 -2.42 -9.39 -20.59
CA ALA A 140 -2.08 -8.72 -21.85
C ALA A 140 -0.73 -7.99 -21.77
N LEU A 141 -0.45 -7.32 -20.65
CA LEU A 141 0.84 -6.68 -20.37
C LEU A 141 1.98 -7.70 -20.38
N SER A 142 1.81 -8.82 -19.66
CA SER A 142 2.86 -9.86 -19.55
C SER A 142 3.18 -10.49 -20.92
N LEU A 143 2.14 -10.78 -21.72
CA LEU A 143 2.34 -11.33 -23.06
C LEU A 143 3.03 -10.34 -24.01
N ALA A 144 2.62 -9.08 -24.00
CA ALA A 144 3.24 -8.03 -24.80
C ALA A 144 4.73 -7.85 -24.46
N LEU A 145 5.07 -7.86 -23.17
CA LEU A 145 6.46 -7.81 -22.72
C LEU A 145 7.27 -9.01 -23.18
N LYS A 146 6.70 -10.20 -23.07
CA LYS A 146 7.36 -11.44 -23.51
C LYS A 146 7.69 -11.39 -25.00
N ASP A 147 6.75 -10.91 -25.83
CA ASP A 147 6.97 -10.79 -27.27
C ASP A 147 8.08 -9.78 -27.62
N LEU A 148 8.13 -8.65 -26.90
CA LEU A 148 9.10 -7.59 -27.17
C LEU A 148 10.49 -7.86 -26.60
N THR A 149 10.56 -8.42 -25.40
CA THR A 149 11.84 -8.51 -24.66
C THR A 149 12.36 -9.94 -24.51
N GLY A 150 11.54 -10.94 -24.86
CA GLY A 150 11.80 -12.35 -24.55
C GLY A 150 11.71 -12.70 -23.06
N LYS A 151 11.39 -11.72 -22.20
CA LYS A 151 11.38 -11.87 -20.75
C LYS A 151 9.95 -11.99 -20.22
N GLU A 152 9.75 -12.87 -19.26
CA GLU A 152 8.48 -13.04 -18.58
C GLU A 152 8.67 -12.71 -17.09
N ILE A 153 7.96 -11.70 -16.61
CA ILE A 153 7.93 -11.36 -15.17
C ILE A 153 6.54 -11.63 -14.64
N LYS A 154 6.49 -12.48 -13.63
CA LYS A 154 5.24 -12.88 -12.97
C LYS A 154 5.26 -12.57 -11.48
N GLU A 155 6.47 -12.38 -10.94
CA GLU A 155 6.66 -12.23 -9.52
C GLU A 155 6.13 -10.88 -9.01
N PRO A 156 5.30 -10.88 -7.95
CA PRO A 156 4.56 -9.69 -7.52
C PRO A 156 5.44 -8.51 -7.12
N ASN A 157 6.59 -8.76 -6.47
CA ASN A 157 7.45 -7.66 -6.05
C ASN A 157 8.30 -7.11 -7.20
N ASP A 158 8.67 -7.93 -8.17
CA ASP A 158 9.29 -7.47 -9.41
C ASP A 158 8.33 -6.60 -10.22
N LEU A 159 7.05 -7.00 -10.33
CA LEU A 159 6.01 -6.18 -10.98
C LEU A 159 5.81 -4.84 -10.25
N LEU A 160 5.82 -4.84 -8.92
CA LEU A 160 5.73 -3.62 -8.14
C LEU A 160 6.99 -2.75 -8.30
N GLY A 161 8.18 -3.37 -8.32
CA GLY A 161 9.45 -2.69 -8.60
C GLY A 161 9.46 -1.99 -9.97
N ILE A 162 8.94 -2.65 -11.01
CA ILE A 162 8.75 -2.06 -12.34
C ILE A 162 7.83 -0.83 -12.24
N SER A 163 6.74 -0.90 -11.48
CA SER A 163 5.82 0.23 -11.32
C SER A 163 6.48 1.41 -10.61
N TYR A 164 7.36 1.17 -9.62
CA TYR A 164 8.19 2.22 -9.00
C TYR A 164 9.14 2.88 -10.02
N ILE A 165 9.85 2.07 -10.80
CA ILE A 165 10.78 2.57 -11.82
C ILE A 165 10.03 3.36 -12.90
N LYS A 166 8.85 2.90 -13.31
CA LYS A 166 7.97 3.64 -14.22
C LYS A 166 7.59 5.01 -13.67
N ALA A 167 7.20 5.07 -12.39
CA ALA A 167 6.84 6.33 -11.73
C ALA A 167 8.04 7.30 -11.69
N ILE A 168 9.24 6.81 -11.40
CA ILE A 168 10.48 7.60 -11.42
C ILE A 168 10.75 8.16 -12.82
N ILE A 169 10.72 7.31 -13.85
CA ILE A 169 11.06 7.72 -15.22
C ILE A 169 10.03 8.70 -15.78
N LYS A 170 8.74 8.39 -15.67
CA LYS A 170 7.64 9.21 -16.21
C LYS A 170 7.62 10.64 -15.66
N ASN A 171 8.02 10.81 -14.40
CA ASN A 171 8.00 12.10 -13.73
C ASN A 171 9.37 12.77 -13.66
N ASN A 172 10.39 12.19 -14.30
CA ASN A 172 11.78 12.69 -14.27
C ASN A 172 12.32 12.88 -12.83
N TYR A 173 11.94 12.00 -11.92
CA TYR A 173 12.41 12.04 -10.54
C TYR A 173 13.85 11.57 -10.45
N LYS A 174 14.59 12.07 -9.44
CA LYS A 174 16.03 11.81 -9.26
C LYS A 174 16.34 10.61 -8.37
N ILE A 175 15.32 9.95 -7.86
CA ILE A 175 15.45 8.80 -6.96
C ILE A 175 16.09 7.62 -7.70
N GLU A 176 17.14 7.06 -7.12
CA GLU A 176 17.79 5.84 -7.62
C GLU A 176 17.02 4.59 -7.13
N PRO A 177 16.45 3.77 -8.04
CA PRO A 177 15.82 2.51 -7.65
C PRO A 177 16.86 1.41 -7.42
N ILE A 178 16.78 0.73 -6.27
CA ILE A 178 17.69 -0.34 -5.85
C ILE A 178 16.88 -1.54 -5.39
N SER A 179 17.23 -2.75 -5.88
CA SER A 179 16.59 -3.98 -5.45
C SER A 179 17.44 -4.73 -4.40
N ILE A 180 16.76 -5.40 -3.47
CA ILE A 180 17.36 -6.36 -2.54
C ILE A 180 16.69 -7.72 -2.78
N LYS A 181 17.50 -8.79 -2.89
CA LYS A 181 17.01 -10.15 -3.07
C LYS A 181 16.10 -10.55 -1.91
N ARG A 182 14.91 -11.02 -2.24
CA ARG A 182 14.00 -11.63 -1.25
C ARG A 182 14.48 -13.02 -0.85
N THR A 183 14.19 -13.39 0.37
CA THR A 183 14.65 -14.67 0.97
C THR A 183 13.58 -15.75 0.99
N ASN A 184 12.31 -15.42 0.66
CA ASN A 184 11.18 -16.34 0.71
C ASN A 184 10.37 -16.34 -0.58
N ASP A 185 9.71 -17.46 -0.86
CA ASP A 185 8.74 -17.61 -1.96
C ASP A 185 7.43 -16.90 -1.58
N TYR A 186 6.97 -16.00 -2.45
CA TYR A 186 5.72 -15.27 -2.25
C TYR A 186 4.48 -16.17 -2.35
N HIS A 187 4.55 -17.23 -3.13
CA HIS A 187 3.42 -18.12 -3.42
C HIS A 187 3.17 -19.18 -2.35
N ASN A 188 4.08 -19.32 -1.37
CA ASN A 188 3.88 -20.25 -0.28
C ASN A 188 2.83 -19.70 0.71
N GLU A 189 1.66 -20.38 0.80
CA GLU A 189 0.59 -20.07 1.75
C GLU A 189 0.79 -20.75 3.12
N ASP A 190 1.73 -21.68 3.22
CA ASP A 190 2.03 -22.36 4.47
C ASP A 190 2.99 -21.54 5.32
N LEU A 191 2.90 -21.73 6.64
CA LEU A 191 3.85 -21.15 7.59
C LEU A 191 5.19 -21.84 7.45
N GLU A 192 6.20 -21.09 7.03
CA GLU A 192 7.60 -21.51 7.11
C GLU A 192 8.16 -21.25 8.50
N GLU A 193 9.30 -21.90 8.85
CA GLU A 193 9.80 -21.85 10.21
C GLU A 193 10.19 -20.45 10.70
N GLU A 194 10.80 -19.61 9.86
CA GLU A 194 11.28 -18.28 10.28
C GLU A 194 10.76 -17.12 9.42
N ILE A 195 10.69 -17.28 8.09
CA ILE A 195 10.27 -16.24 7.17
C ILE A 195 9.07 -16.69 6.36
N SER A 196 7.90 -16.14 6.67
CA SER A 196 6.64 -16.42 6.02
C SER A 196 6.06 -15.19 5.33
N SER A 197 5.18 -15.38 4.35
CA SER A 197 4.48 -14.27 3.70
C SER A 197 3.47 -13.61 4.65
N ALA A 198 3.16 -12.33 4.44
CA ALA A 198 2.10 -11.66 5.20
C ALA A 198 0.74 -12.37 5.04
N THR A 199 0.49 -13.02 3.91
CA THR A 199 -0.75 -13.77 3.65
C THR A 199 -0.82 -15.03 4.50
N SER A 200 0.25 -15.84 4.55
CA SER A 200 0.29 -17.03 5.40
C SER A 200 0.18 -16.70 6.89
N ILE A 201 0.81 -15.60 7.32
CA ILE A 201 0.69 -15.11 8.70
C ILE A 201 -0.75 -14.69 9.03
N ARG A 202 -1.43 -13.94 8.15
CA ARG A 202 -2.84 -13.56 8.37
C ARG A 202 -3.75 -14.79 8.43
N LYS A 203 -3.55 -15.77 7.55
CA LYS A 203 -4.28 -17.05 7.58
C LYS A 203 -4.08 -17.77 8.90
N ALA A 204 -2.84 -17.89 9.36
CA ALA A 204 -2.51 -18.51 10.63
C ALA A 204 -3.14 -17.80 11.85
N LEU A 205 -3.14 -16.46 11.84
CA LEU A 205 -3.81 -15.67 12.89
C LEU A 205 -5.32 -15.91 12.94
N LEU A 206 -5.99 -16.02 11.78
CA LEU A 206 -7.41 -16.36 11.70
C LEU A 206 -7.71 -17.78 12.21
N GLU A 207 -6.76 -18.70 12.03
CA GLU A 207 -6.83 -20.07 12.51
C GLU A 207 -6.32 -20.24 13.96
N ASN A 208 -6.01 -19.14 14.66
CA ASN A 208 -5.42 -19.12 16.00
C ASN A 208 -4.12 -19.94 16.13
N LYS A 209 -3.36 -20.06 15.06
CA LYS A 209 -2.04 -20.71 15.08
C LYS A 209 -0.98 -19.81 15.69
N ASN A 210 0.05 -20.43 16.28
CA ASN A 210 1.20 -19.71 16.83
C ASN A 210 2.08 -19.17 15.69
N ILE A 211 2.38 -17.88 15.75
CA ILE A 211 3.20 -17.15 14.76
C ILE A 211 4.45 -16.50 15.38
N ASN A 212 4.83 -16.89 16.59
CA ASN A 212 5.92 -16.24 17.34
C ASN A 212 7.27 -16.31 16.61
N LYS A 213 7.46 -17.34 15.76
CA LYS A 213 8.70 -17.50 14.98
C LYS A 213 8.73 -16.62 13.71
N GLN A 214 7.57 -16.19 13.20
CA GLN A 214 7.43 -15.49 11.92
C GLN A 214 7.46 -13.97 12.03
N VAL A 215 7.30 -13.45 13.23
CA VAL A 215 7.32 -12.02 13.52
C VAL A 215 8.33 -11.70 14.63
N PRO A 216 8.96 -10.53 14.61
CA PRO A 216 9.80 -10.09 15.74
C PRO A 216 8.98 -10.01 17.04
N GLU A 217 9.60 -10.30 18.17
CA GLU A 217 8.93 -10.33 19.48
C GLU A 217 8.19 -9.04 19.81
N PHE A 218 8.76 -7.88 19.47
CA PHE A 218 8.15 -6.57 19.72
C PHE A 218 6.86 -6.32 18.92
N VAL A 219 6.53 -7.14 17.91
CA VAL A 219 5.29 -7.06 17.12
C VAL A 219 4.14 -7.75 17.82
N LEU A 220 4.40 -8.84 18.58
CA LEU A 220 3.37 -9.68 19.19
C LEU A 220 2.34 -8.91 20.07
N PRO A 221 2.75 -7.91 20.88
CA PRO A 221 1.80 -7.15 21.70
C PRO A 221 0.73 -6.40 20.88
N TYR A 222 1.03 -6.06 19.63
CA TYR A 222 0.11 -5.34 18.73
C TYR A 222 -0.87 -6.25 17.99
N LEU A 223 -0.61 -7.57 17.94
CA LEU A 223 -1.44 -8.55 17.25
C LEU A 223 -2.61 -9.03 18.12
N LYS A 224 -3.29 -8.07 18.74
CA LYS A 224 -4.50 -8.28 19.53
C LYS A 224 -5.64 -7.49 18.91
N ASN A 225 -6.86 -8.01 19.00
CA ASN A 225 -8.07 -7.35 18.47
C ASN A 225 -7.93 -7.01 16.98
N LEU A 226 -7.57 -8.02 16.17
CA LEU A 226 -7.26 -7.83 14.75
C LEU A 226 -8.51 -7.50 13.95
N HIS A 227 -8.37 -6.59 12.98
CA HIS A 227 -9.39 -6.32 11.98
C HIS A 227 -9.37 -7.38 10.88
N ASN A 228 -10.56 -7.75 10.43
CA ASN A 228 -10.75 -8.62 9.27
C ASN A 228 -11.78 -7.95 8.35
N ILE A 229 -11.63 -8.12 7.06
CA ILE A 229 -12.57 -7.55 6.09
C ILE A 229 -14.00 -8.07 6.28
N GLU A 230 -14.18 -9.29 6.81
CA GLU A 230 -15.49 -9.85 7.15
C GLU A 230 -16.20 -9.04 8.24
N ASP A 231 -15.48 -8.41 9.14
CA ASP A 231 -16.07 -7.53 10.18
C ASP A 231 -16.82 -6.33 9.56
N TYR A 232 -16.45 -5.94 8.33
CA TYR A 232 -17.05 -4.82 7.59
C TYR A 232 -18.18 -5.26 6.64
N PHE A 233 -18.40 -6.56 6.47
CA PHE A 233 -19.40 -7.05 5.53
C PHE A 233 -20.81 -6.54 5.82
N PRO A 234 -21.29 -6.47 7.07
CA PRO A 234 -22.62 -5.90 7.37
C PRO A 234 -22.75 -4.43 6.94
N LEU A 235 -21.71 -3.62 7.13
CA LEU A 235 -21.67 -2.21 6.70
C LEU A 235 -21.69 -2.10 5.18
N LEU A 236 -20.89 -2.91 4.50
CA LEU A 236 -20.83 -2.99 3.05
C LEU A 236 -22.18 -3.46 2.47
N LYS A 237 -22.78 -4.48 3.07
CA LYS A 237 -24.11 -5.00 2.68
C LYS A 237 -25.18 -3.93 2.80
N TYR A 238 -25.24 -3.24 3.94
CA TYR A 238 -26.13 -2.10 4.13
C TYR A 238 -25.91 -1.05 3.04
N LYS A 239 -24.65 -0.65 2.81
CA LYS A 239 -24.29 0.38 1.83
C LYS A 239 -24.71 0.01 0.41
N ILE A 240 -24.44 -1.23 -0.04
CA ILE A 240 -24.82 -1.70 -1.38
C ILE A 240 -26.34 -1.75 -1.54
N ILE A 241 -27.10 -2.15 -0.52
CA ILE A 241 -28.56 -2.23 -0.57
C ILE A 241 -29.17 -0.83 -0.67
N THR A 242 -28.73 0.09 0.16
CA THR A 242 -29.35 1.41 0.34
C THR A 242 -28.90 2.46 -0.67
N GLU A 243 -27.70 2.33 -1.23
CA GLU A 243 -27.18 3.27 -2.23
C GLU A 243 -27.94 3.12 -3.56
N PRO A 244 -28.68 4.13 -4.05
CA PRO A 244 -29.45 3.98 -5.28
C PRO A 244 -28.56 3.83 -6.53
N ASN A 245 -27.39 4.47 -6.55
CA ASN A 245 -26.50 4.50 -7.70
C ASN A 245 -25.07 4.12 -7.34
N LEU A 246 -24.72 2.83 -7.41
CA LEU A 246 -23.35 2.36 -7.16
C LEU A 246 -22.34 2.84 -8.21
N SER A 247 -22.79 3.25 -9.42
CA SER A 247 -21.88 3.65 -10.50
C SER A 247 -21.10 4.94 -10.22
N ILE A 248 -21.47 5.67 -9.16
CA ILE A 248 -20.72 6.86 -8.71
C ILE A 248 -19.36 6.49 -8.09
N TYR A 249 -19.22 5.28 -7.52
CA TYR A 249 -18.00 4.88 -6.86
C TYR A 249 -16.89 4.54 -7.85
N HIS A 250 -15.67 4.84 -7.44
CA HIS A 250 -14.49 4.55 -8.23
C HIS A 250 -14.38 3.05 -8.53
N THR A 251 -14.00 2.71 -9.77
CA THR A 251 -13.89 1.35 -10.31
C THR A 251 -15.21 0.56 -10.43
N VAL A 252 -16.37 1.16 -10.14
CA VAL A 252 -17.68 0.58 -10.43
C VAL A 252 -18.03 0.85 -11.89
N ASP A 253 -17.62 -0.04 -12.78
CA ASP A 253 -17.74 0.10 -14.23
C ASP A 253 -18.28 -1.20 -14.85
N GLU A 254 -18.60 -1.18 -16.12
CA GLU A 254 -18.89 -2.35 -16.96
C GLU A 254 -20.04 -3.26 -16.43
N GLY A 255 -20.98 -2.70 -15.66
CA GLY A 255 -22.16 -3.40 -15.16
C GLY A 255 -21.94 -4.19 -13.85
N ILE A 256 -20.81 -4.02 -13.16
CA ILE A 256 -20.58 -4.64 -11.85
C ILE A 256 -21.58 -4.15 -10.80
N ASP A 257 -22.09 -2.91 -10.94
CA ASP A 257 -23.13 -2.33 -10.10
C ASP A 257 -24.39 -3.20 -10.03
N LYS A 258 -24.89 -3.61 -11.19
CA LYS A 258 -26.09 -4.50 -11.30
C LYS A 258 -25.82 -5.86 -10.69
N LEU A 259 -24.64 -6.40 -10.92
CA LEU A 259 -24.25 -7.70 -10.37
C LEU A 259 -24.13 -7.64 -8.85
N LEU A 260 -23.48 -6.61 -8.31
CA LEU A 260 -23.39 -6.37 -6.86
C LEU A 260 -24.78 -6.24 -6.22
N LYS A 261 -25.66 -5.44 -6.79
CA LYS A 261 -27.04 -5.26 -6.30
C LYS A 261 -27.83 -6.58 -6.26
N LYS A 262 -27.64 -7.45 -7.26
CA LYS A 262 -28.28 -8.77 -7.33
C LYS A 262 -27.71 -9.72 -6.30
N GLU A 263 -26.39 -9.88 -6.27
CA GLU A 263 -25.75 -10.93 -5.49
C GLU A 263 -25.64 -10.63 -3.99
N ILE A 264 -25.64 -9.34 -3.61
CA ILE A 264 -25.56 -8.93 -2.19
C ILE A 264 -26.73 -9.45 -1.35
N LEU A 265 -27.91 -9.59 -1.94
CA LEU A 265 -29.10 -10.08 -1.26
C LEU A 265 -28.94 -11.54 -0.79
N ASN A 266 -28.17 -12.32 -1.55
CA ASN A 266 -27.94 -13.74 -1.35
C ASN A 266 -26.55 -14.07 -0.79
N ALA A 267 -25.73 -13.06 -0.45
CA ALA A 267 -24.43 -13.26 0.14
C ALA A 267 -24.50 -13.11 1.66
N ASN A 268 -23.87 -14.05 2.38
CA ASN A 268 -23.80 -14.07 3.85
C ASN A 268 -22.40 -13.67 4.37
N SER A 269 -21.39 -13.60 3.48
CA SER A 269 -20.04 -13.19 3.81
C SER A 269 -19.42 -12.36 2.68
N TYR A 270 -18.34 -11.67 3.00
CA TYR A 270 -17.56 -10.92 2.02
C TYR A 270 -16.98 -11.83 0.94
N GLU A 271 -16.41 -12.98 1.33
CA GLU A 271 -15.82 -13.93 0.41
C GLU A 271 -16.88 -14.58 -0.50
N GLU A 272 -18.07 -14.88 0.04
CA GLU A 272 -19.19 -15.39 -0.76
C GLU A 272 -19.62 -14.36 -1.81
N LEU A 273 -19.70 -13.08 -1.46
CA LEU A 273 -20.02 -12.01 -2.40
C LEU A 273 -18.99 -11.94 -3.53
N ILE A 274 -17.69 -11.93 -3.20
CA ILE A 274 -16.64 -11.90 -4.21
C ILE A 274 -16.76 -13.08 -5.17
N THR A 275 -16.95 -14.28 -4.65
CA THR A 275 -17.08 -15.50 -5.45
C THR A 275 -18.25 -15.39 -6.44
N LYS A 276 -19.40 -14.85 -5.99
CA LYS A 276 -20.60 -14.66 -6.82
C LYS A 276 -20.44 -13.59 -7.91
N VAL A 277 -19.67 -12.52 -7.63
CA VAL A 277 -19.48 -11.42 -8.58
C VAL A 277 -18.25 -11.57 -9.46
N LYS A 278 -17.38 -12.56 -9.19
CA LYS A 278 -16.17 -12.79 -9.96
C LYS A 278 -16.51 -13.30 -11.37
N THR A 279 -15.96 -12.61 -12.36
CA THR A 279 -16.09 -12.98 -13.79
C THR A 279 -14.69 -13.01 -14.44
N LYS A 280 -14.60 -13.44 -15.70
CA LYS A 280 -13.34 -13.36 -16.47
C LYS A 280 -12.83 -11.93 -16.66
N ARG A 281 -13.72 -10.92 -16.59
CA ARG A 281 -13.38 -9.50 -16.79
C ARG A 281 -12.78 -8.83 -15.56
N TYR A 282 -13.18 -9.30 -14.35
CA TYR A 282 -12.75 -8.69 -13.10
C TYR A 282 -11.77 -9.60 -12.39
N THR A 283 -10.56 -9.07 -12.15
CA THR A 283 -9.60 -9.75 -11.26
C THR A 283 -10.10 -9.69 -9.82
N TYR A 284 -9.69 -10.65 -9.01
CA TYR A 284 -10.02 -10.71 -7.59
C TYR A 284 -9.70 -9.38 -6.86
N ASN A 285 -8.48 -8.85 -7.06
CA ASN A 285 -8.07 -7.58 -6.43
C ASN A 285 -8.87 -6.37 -6.96
N LYS A 286 -9.29 -6.36 -8.25
CA LYS A 286 -10.15 -5.28 -8.76
C LYS A 286 -11.49 -5.28 -8.02
N ILE A 287 -12.12 -6.44 -7.81
CA ILE A 287 -13.38 -6.55 -7.07
C ILE A 287 -13.18 -6.07 -5.62
N LYS A 288 -12.14 -6.54 -4.95
CA LYS A 288 -11.84 -6.14 -3.57
C LYS A 288 -11.69 -4.62 -3.44
N ARG A 289 -10.91 -3.98 -4.31
CA ARG A 289 -10.79 -2.51 -4.33
C ARG A 289 -12.13 -1.82 -4.59
N THR A 290 -12.93 -2.33 -5.54
CA THR A 290 -14.26 -1.78 -5.82
C THR A 290 -15.16 -1.82 -4.59
N LEU A 291 -15.20 -2.95 -3.87
CA LEU A 291 -15.98 -3.10 -2.64
C LEU A 291 -15.47 -2.15 -1.54
N LEU A 292 -14.15 -1.98 -1.45
CA LEU A 292 -13.55 -1.06 -0.49
C LEU A 292 -13.86 0.40 -0.83
N HIS A 293 -13.87 0.79 -2.12
CA HIS A 293 -14.27 2.13 -2.55
C HIS A 293 -15.73 2.42 -2.24
N ILE A 294 -16.61 1.43 -2.38
CA ILE A 294 -18.03 1.55 -1.96
C ILE A 294 -18.11 1.74 -0.45
N LEU A 295 -17.41 0.92 0.33
CA LEU A 295 -17.37 0.99 1.79
C LEU A 295 -16.88 2.35 2.29
N CYS A 296 -15.79 2.85 1.71
CA CYS A 296 -15.13 4.10 2.10
C CYS A 296 -15.72 5.35 1.42
N ASN A 297 -16.77 5.22 0.62
CA ASN A 297 -17.37 6.32 -0.14
C ASN A 297 -16.40 7.02 -1.10
N PHE A 298 -15.45 6.30 -1.68
CA PHE A 298 -14.51 6.86 -2.66
C PHE A 298 -15.14 6.90 -4.05
N THR A 299 -15.49 8.08 -4.50
CA THR A 299 -16.22 8.30 -5.76
C THR A 299 -15.29 8.49 -6.97
N LYS A 300 -15.85 8.43 -8.17
CA LYS A 300 -15.16 8.82 -9.42
C LYS A 300 -14.76 10.30 -9.41
N GLU A 301 -15.58 11.14 -8.76
CA GLU A 301 -15.28 12.55 -8.57
C GLU A 301 -14.05 12.72 -7.65
N ASP A 302 -14.02 12.02 -6.51
CA ASP A 302 -12.85 12.02 -5.61
C ASP A 302 -11.60 11.53 -6.34
N ALA A 303 -11.68 10.44 -7.08
CA ALA A 303 -10.56 9.91 -7.86
C ALA A 303 -10.08 10.89 -8.94
N SER A 304 -11.01 11.68 -9.53
CA SER A 304 -10.67 12.74 -10.48
C SER A 304 -10.04 13.95 -9.81
N LYS A 305 -10.40 14.23 -8.56
CA LYS A 305 -9.91 15.36 -7.77
C LYS A 305 -8.55 15.06 -7.15
N TYR A 306 -8.36 13.85 -6.61
CA TYR A 306 -7.14 13.46 -5.90
C TYR A 306 -6.14 12.73 -6.83
N LYS A 307 -5.71 13.42 -7.89
CA LYS A 307 -4.75 12.86 -8.87
C LYS A 307 -3.30 13.00 -8.44
N ASP A 308 -3.00 14.00 -7.62
CA ASP A 308 -1.66 14.35 -7.18
C ASP A 308 -1.58 14.37 -5.65
N ILE A 309 -0.37 14.18 -5.13
CA ILE A 309 -0.11 14.28 -3.69
C ILE A 309 -0.20 15.74 -3.25
N GLU A 310 -1.12 16.05 -2.36
CA GLU A 310 -1.39 17.41 -1.88
C GLU A 310 -0.60 17.76 -0.61
N TYR A 311 -0.10 16.77 0.14
CA TYR A 311 0.58 16.98 1.43
C TYR A 311 1.49 15.81 1.81
N ILE A 312 2.38 16.06 2.75
CA ILE A 312 3.19 15.05 3.43
C ILE A 312 2.68 14.92 4.86
N ARG A 313 2.04 13.80 5.21
CA ARG A 313 1.57 13.55 6.56
C ARG A 313 2.56 12.70 7.35
N ILE A 314 3.09 13.26 8.43
CA ILE A 314 3.99 12.54 9.32
C ILE A 314 3.16 11.71 10.31
N LEU A 315 3.42 10.39 10.38
CA LEU A 315 2.84 9.50 11.39
C LEU A 315 3.77 9.36 12.61
N GLY A 316 5.08 9.31 12.39
CA GLY A 316 6.04 9.18 13.48
C GLY A 316 7.47 9.39 13.01
N PHE A 317 8.36 9.67 13.98
CA PHE A 317 9.80 9.80 13.74
C PHE A 317 10.61 9.58 15.02
N ASN A 318 11.92 9.32 14.86
CA ASN A 318 12.92 9.34 15.93
C ASN A 318 13.82 10.59 15.83
N SER A 319 14.86 10.70 16.65
CA SER A 319 15.79 11.84 16.65
C SER A 319 16.44 12.07 15.28
N LYS A 320 16.83 11.00 14.57
CA LYS A 320 17.44 11.11 13.23
C LYS A 320 16.43 11.59 12.19
N GLY A 321 15.19 11.07 12.21
CA GLY A 321 14.09 11.52 11.37
C GLY A 321 13.74 13.00 11.61
N ARG A 322 13.78 13.47 12.88
CA ARG A 322 13.58 14.89 13.22
C ARG A 322 14.65 15.79 12.59
N VAL A 323 15.91 15.39 12.67
CA VAL A 323 17.02 16.14 12.06
C VAL A 323 16.84 16.22 10.55
N TYR A 324 16.48 15.08 9.91
CA TYR A 324 16.19 15.02 8.48
C TYR A 324 15.05 15.97 8.07
N LEU A 325 13.90 15.90 8.76
CA LEU A 325 12.76 16.80 8.51
C LEU A 325 13.13 18.27 8.62
N ASN A 326 13.93 18.65 9.63
CA ASN A 326 14.37 20.04 9.80
C ASN A 326 15.21 20.52 8.64
N LYS A 327 16.00 19.65 8.01
CA LYS A 327 16.79 19.97 6.81
C LYS A 327 15.88 20.20 5.61
N ILE A 328 14.96 19.26 5.32
CA ILE A 328 14.20 19.26 4.07
C ILE A 328 12.97 20.16 4.06
N LYS A 329 12.45 20.57 5.21
CA LYS A 329 11.19 21.35 5.33
C LYS A 329 11.14 22.66 4.53
N LYS A 330 12.29 23.20 4.15
CA LYS A 330 12.40 24.41 3.30
C LYS A 330 12.49 24.08 1.81
N GLU A 331 12.72 22.82 1.46
CA GLU A 331 12.94 22.33 0.10
C GLU A 331 11.70 21.62 -0.48
N THR A 332 10.75 21.26 0.39
CA THR A 332 9.49 20.61 -0.04
C THR A 332 8.59 21.63 -0.70
N THR A 333 7.91 21.19 -1.78
CA THR A 333 6.97 22.03 -2.55
C THR A 333 5.53 21.92 -2.05
N ILE A 334 5.24 20.89 -1.26
CA ILE A 334 3.91 20.61 -0.67
C ILE A 334 3.98 20.68 0.86
N PRO A 335 2.86 21.02 1.53
CA PRO A 335 2.85 21.21 2.98
C PRO A 335 3.16 19.93 3.75
N ILE A 336 3.99 20.05 4.79
CA ILE A 336 4.24 18.99 5.77
C ILE A 336 3.24 19.14 6.91
N ILE A 337 2.42 18.10 7.13
CA ILE A 337 1.39 18.07 8.17
C ILE A 337 1.85 17.21 9.33
N SER A 338 2.13 17.87 10.44
CA SER A 338 2.46 17.25 11.73
C SER A 338 1.31 17.31 12.73
N LYS A 339 0.35 18.22 12.53
CA LYS A 339 -0.83 18.39 13.37
C LYS A 339 -2.02 18.76 12.47
N ILE A 340 -3.14 18.11 12.68
CA ILE A 340 -4.37 18.43 11.94
C ILE A 340 -5.04 19.65 12.55
N THR A 341 -5.32 20.65 11.71
CA THR A 341 -6.04 21.88 12.04
C THR A 341 -7.44 21.88 11.42
N ARG A 342 -8.22 22.93 11.66
CA ARG A 342 -9.54 23.10 11.03
C ARG A 342 -9.41 23.24 9.50
N GLU A 343 -8.46 24.06 9.07
CA GLU A 343 -8.12 24.20 7.64
C GLU A 343 -7.14 23.08 7.27
N LYS A 344 -7.60 22.14 6.48
CA LYS A 344 -6.83 20.97 6.02
C LYS A 344 -7.19 20.64 4.58
N PRO A 345 -6.27 20.01 3.81
CA PRO A 345 -6.59 19.51 2.47
C PRO A 345 -7.79 18.56 2.48
N ASN A 346 -8.61 18.63 1.43
CA ASN A 346 -9.79 17.74 1.31
C ASN A 346 -9.40 16.27 1.29
N MET A 347 -8.27 15.92 0.66
CA MET A 347 -7.72 14.56 0.68
C MET A 347 -7.41 14.09 2.10
N LEU A 348 -6.90 14.96 2.98
CA LEU A 348 -6.66 14.61 4.39
C LEU A 348 -7.97 14.44 5.16
N GLU A 349 -9.00 15.22 4.86
CA GLU A 349 -10.32 15.03 5.45
C GLU A 349 -10.92 13.68 5.04
N PHE A 350 -10.76 13.31 3.77
CA PHE A 350 -11.13 12.00 3.27
C PHE A 350 -10.39 10.88 4.03
N GLU A 351 -9.06 11.02 4.22
CA GLU A 351 -8.25 10.07 5.00
C GLU A 351 -8.77 9.89 6.44
N ILE A 352 -9.13 10.99 7.12
CA ILE A 352 -9.73 10.92 8.46
C ILE A 352 -11.07 10.18 8.44
N ASN A 353 -11.90 10.39 7.39
CA ASN A 353 -13.16 9.69 7.25
C ASN A 353 -12.97 8.19 7.01
N THR A 354 -11.94 7.78 6.28
CA THR A 354 -11.60 6.35 6.13
C THR A 354 -11.19 5.73 7.47
N THR A 355 -10.48 6.46 8.34
CA THR A 355 -10.18 5.99 9.71
C THR A 355 -11.42 5.83 10.56
N LYS A 356 -12.44 6.72 10.43
CA LYS A 356 -13.72 6.54 11.11
C LYS A 356 -14.40 5.23 10.68
N ILE A 357 -14.43 4.95 9.37
CA ILE A 357 -15.00 3.72 8.82
C ILE A 357 -14.22 2.49 9.33
N TYR A 358 -12.89 2.57 9.33
CA TYR A 358 -12.04 1.50 9.85
C TYR A 358 -12.33 1.19 11.33
N SER A 359 -12.63 2.19 12.13
CA SER A 359 -12.88 2.03 13.58
C SER A 359 -14.25 1.40 13.93
N LEU A 360 -15.22 1.39 13.00
CA LEU A 360 -16.61 1.02 13.30
C LEU A 360 -16.79 -0.42 13.83
N PRO A 361 -16.24 -1.47 13.20
CA PRO A 361 -16.53 -2.84 13.64
C PRO A 361 -15.98 -3.19 15.02
N LYS A 362 -14.94 -2.50 15.48
CA LYS A 362 -14.27 -2.75 16.77
C LYS A 362 -14.54 -1.67 17.81
N GLU A 363 -15.38 -0.66 17.47
CA GLU A 363 -15.70 0.48 18.33
C GLU A 363 -14.47 1.23 18.87
N GLU A 364 -13.40 1.30 18.05
CA GLU A 364 -12.10 1.87 18.44
C GLU A 364 -12.09 3.41 18.35
N ASN A 365 -12.92 4.09 19.15
CA ASN A 365 -13.02 5.56 19.19
C ASN A 365 -11.69 6.28 19.43
N ASN A 366 -10.69 5.61 20.00
CA ASN A 366 -9.36 6.17 20.20
C ASN A 366 -8.60 6.38 18.89
N LEU A 367 -8.90 5.63 17.82
CA LEU A 367 -8.27 5.82 16.51
C LEU A 367 -8.58 7.21 15.95
N ILE A 368 -9.84 7.66 16.08
CA ILE A 368 -10.26 8.98 15.64
C ILE A 368 -9.54 10.07 16.45
N LYS A 369 -9.39 9.88 17.77
CA LYS A 369 -8.65 10.81 18.63
C LYS A 369 -7.17 10.87 18.24
N ASN A 370 -6.59 9.73 17.83
CA ASN A 370 -5.19 9.66 17.42
C ASN A 370 -4.92 10.46 16.13
N GLU A 371 -5.93 10.62 15.24
CA GLU A 371 -5.80 11.49 14.06
C GLU A 371 -5.41 12.93 14.43
N TYR A 372 -5.90 13.44 15.55
CA TYR A 372 -5.71 14.81 16.02
C TYR A 372 -4.64 14.95 17.11
N LYS A 373 -4.04 13.83 17.56
CA LYS A 373 -2.95 13.85 18.53
C LYS A 373 -1.63 14.22 17.87
N ASN A 374 -0.63 14.47 18.73
CA ASN A 374 0.73 14.66 18.27
C ASN A 374 1.30 13.37 17.67
N ILE A 375 2.22 13.55 16.73
CA ILE A 375 2.98 12.50 16.05
C ILE A 375 3.66 11.58 17.08
N LEU A 376 3.80 10.29 16.72
CA LEU A 376 4.60 9.36 17.50
C LEU A 376 6.09 9.76 17.44
N TYR A 377 6.67 10.06 18.60
CA TYR A 377 8.08 10.35 18.73
C TYR A 377 8.77 9.27 19.59
N LYS A 378 9.82 8.67 19.02
CA LYS A 378 10.73 7.79 19.76
C LYS A 378 12.12 8.41 19.84
N GLY A 379 12.34 9.31 20.83
CA GLY A 379 13.65 9.81 21.19
C GLY A 379 14.46 8.78 21.97
N GLU A 380 15.78 8.90 21.99
CA GLU A 380 16.60 8.19 22.94
C GLU A 380 16.21 8.63 24.37
N LYS A 381 16.34 7.71 25.37
CA LYS A 381 15.90 7.97 26.75
C LYS A 381 16.53 9.22 27.40
N ASN A 382 17.50 9.86 26.74
CA ASN A 382 18.22 11.05 27.21
C ASN A 382 17.74 12.37 26.57
N ASP A 383 16.76 12.36 25.66
CA ASP A 383 16.26 13.60 25.00
C ASP A 383 15.17 14.32 25.82
N LYS A 384 15.17 14.13 27.16
CA LYS A 384 14.34 14.94 28.05
C LYS A 384 15.24 16.05 28.65
N GLU A 385 15.42 17.11 27.88
CA GLU A 385 15.70 18.46 28.38
C GLU A 385 15.10 19.50 27.43
#